data_d26d469709be79143ad20981c19c2793
#
_entry.id   d26d469709be79143ad20981c19c2793
#
_cell.length_a   1.000
_cell.length_b   1.000
_cell.length_c   1.000
_cell.angle_alpha   90.00
_cell.angle_beta   90.00
_cell.angle_gamma   90.00
#
_symmetry.space_group_name_H-M   'P 1'
#
loop_
_entity.id
_entity.type
_entity.pdbx_description
1 polymer ?
#
loop_
_entity_poly.entity_id
_entity_poly.type
_entity_poly.pdbx_seq_one_letter_code
_entity_poly.pdbx_strand_id
1 'polypeptide(L)'
;MGLATGSSPSPELAAALHRLRSTLARLKAELELSQSDETAPPVKRALEDLNEAFTLLRAVEVAAFGLIEVLVVDDDERLAELTARGLRRSGYEAESAGALRELRPNEVVVFDLSLASGLDESARSALTASRPIVVTGATDPGSRALAERLAASDYLVKPVELEDLVAAIRRRMAE
;
A
#
# COMPACT_ATOMS: atom_id res chain seq x y z
N MET A 1 -11.64 -10.96 33.03
CA MET A 1 -11.13 -9.63 32.62
C MET A 1 -11.16 -9.64 31.11
N GLY A 2 -12.21 -9.05 30.51
CA GLY A 2 -12.46 -9.14 29.07
C GLY A 2 -11.50 -8.25 28.30
N LEU A 3 -10.82 -8.83 27.32
CA LEU A 3 -10.10 -8.12 26.29
C LEU A 3 -11.14 -7.42 25.42
N ALA A 4 -11.04 -6.09 25.32
CA ALA A 4 -11.87 -5.29 24.45
C ALA A 4 -11.65 -5.77 23.00
N THR A 5 -12.70 -6.32 22.40
CA THR A 5 -12.78 -6.54 20.95
C THR A 5 -12.71 -5.18 20.29
N GLY A 6 -11.56 -4.86 19.68
CA GLY A 6 -11.41 -3.67 18.86
C GLY A 6 -12.47 -3.71 17.76
N SER A 7 -13.45 -2.82 17.86
CA SER A 7 -14.45 -2.61 16.83
C SER A 7 -13.73 -2.11 15.59
N SER A 8 -13.83 -2.82 14.47
CA SER A 8 -13.32 -2.33 13.19
C SER A 8 -13.91 -0.94 12.90
N PRO A 9 -13.10 0.00 12.43
CA PRO A 9 -13.58 1.35 12.15
C PRO A 9 -14.68 1.32 11.09
N SER A 10 -15.62 2.25 11.18
CA SER A 10 -16.74 2.30 10.25
C SER A 10 -16.24 2.56 8.82
N PRO A 11 -16.89 1.98 7.81
CA PRO A 11 -16.57 2.25 6.39
C PRO A 11 -16.61 3.75 6.05
N GLU A 12 -17.43 4.51 6.77
CA GLU A 12 -17.54 5.97 6.63
C GLU A 12 -16.28 6.68 7.11
N LEU A 13 -15.68 6.24 8.24
CA LEU A 13 -14.42 6.78 8.74
C LEU A 13 -13.28 6.49 7.77
N ALA A 14 -13.19 5.26 7.26
CA ALA A 14 -12.20 4.88 6.26
C ALA A 14 -12.30 5.75 4.99
N ALA A 15 -13.51 5.95 4.48
CA ALA A 15 -13.76 6.79 3.32
C ALA A 15 -13.45 8.28 3.59
N ALA A 16 -13.73 8.78 4.79
CA ALA A 16 -13.43 10.16 5.17
C ALA A 16 -11.91 10.41 5.27
N LEU A 17 -11.17 9.50 5.92
CA LEU A 17 -9.71 9.55 6.01
C LEU A 17 -9.06 9.48 4.63
N HIS A 18 -9.56 8.61 3.75
CA HIS A 18 -9.07 8.51 2.37
C HIS A 18 -9.26 9.83 1.60
N ARG A 19 -10.44 10.45 1.67
CA ARG A 19 -10.70 11.75 1.02
C ARG A 19 -9.80 12.85 1.57
N LEU A 20 -9.63 12.92 2.89
CA LEU A 20 -8.77 13.90 3.54
C LEU A 20 -7.32 13.76 3.06
N ARG A 21 -6.81 12.54 3.05
CA ARG A 21 -5.44 12.27 2.59
C ARG A 21 -5.23 12.62 1.12
N SER A 22 -6.18 12.27 0.24
CA SER A 22 -6.12 12.61 -1.18
C SER A 22 -6.12 14.12 -1.41
N THR A 23 -6.89 14.86 -0.61
CA THR A 23 -6.92 16.34 -0.67
C THR A 23 -5.59 16.93 -0.21
N LEU A 24 -5.03 16.44 0.89
CA LEU A 24 -3.72 16.89 1.39
C LEU A 24 -2.59 16.56 0.40
N ALA A 25 -2.61 15.38 -0.24
CA ALA A 25 -1.60 15.00 -1.24
C ALA A 25 -1.65 15.93 -2.46
N ARG A 26 -2.84 16.28 -2.94
CA ARG A 26 -2.99 17.24 -4.03
C ARG A 26 -2.48 18.63 -3.65
N LEU A 27 -2.83 19.13 -2.46
CA LEU A 27 -2.34 20.42 -1.98
C LEU A 27 -0.81 20.43 -1.85
N LYS A 28 -0.22 19.32 -1.37
CA LYS A 28 1.24 19.19 -1.30
C LYS A 28 1.87 19.28 -2.68
N ALA A 29 1.36 18.55 -3.67
CA ALA A 29 1.87 18.59 -5.04
C ALA A 29 1.75 20.00 -5.65
N GLU A 30 0.63 20.69 -5.44
CA GLU A 30 0.44 22.09 -5.91
C GLU A 30 1.45 23.04 -5.26
N LEU A 31 1.73 22.88 -3.96
CA LEU A 31 2.72 23.69 -3.24
C LEU A 31 4.15 23.39 -3.69
N GLU A 32 4.49 22.12 -3.93
CA GLU A 32 5.82 21.73 -4.44
C GLU A 32 6.08 22.30 -5.84
N LEU A 33 5.07 22.30 -6.71
CA LEU A 33 5.15 22.93 -8.02
C LEU A 33 5.31 24.46 -7.92
N SER A 34 4.72 25.09 -6.92
CA SER A 34 4.82 26.55 -6.70
C SER A 34 6.16 26.99 -6.11
N GLN A 35 7.00 26.08 -5.60
CA GLN A 35 8.34 26.38 -5.08
C GLN A 35 9.32 26.80 -6.17
N SER A 36 9.00 26.59 -7.43
CA SER A 36 9.84 26.99 -8.57
C SER A 36 9.90 28.51 -8.77
N ASP A 37 9.11 29.29 -8.06
CA ASP A 37 9.04 30.75 -8.14
C ASP A 37 9.71 31.41 -6.92
N GLU A 38 10.71 32.23 -7.12
CA GLU A 38 11.68 32.80 -6.16
C GLU A 38 11.05 33.68 -5.04
N THR A 39 9.73 33.78 -4.94
CA THR A 39 8.99 34.65 -4.03
C THR A 39 8.35 33.97 -2.78
N ALA A 40 8.77 32.79 -2.38
CA ALA A 40 7.95 31.89 -1.59
C ALA A 40 8.31 31.57 -0.12
N PRO A 41 8.46 32.54 0.82
CA PRO A 41 8.47 32.19 2.27
C PRO A 41 7.19 31.51 2.77
N PRO A 42 5.96 31.80 2.25
CA PRO A 42 4.74 31.12 2.71
C PRO A 42 4.65 29.65 2.31
N VAL A 43 5.24 29.26 1.18
CA VAL A 43 5.14 27.88 0.66
C VAL A 43 5.91 26.87 1.52
N LYS A 44 7.11 27.25 1.99
CA LYS A 44 7.89 26.35 2.88
C LYS A 44 7.12 26.04 4.18
N ARG A 45 6.51 27.06 4.77
CA ARG A 45 5.74 26.88 6.00
C ARG A 45 4.48 26.04 5.77
N ALA A 46 3.80 26.28 4.65
CA ALA A 46 2.63 25.47 4.27
C ALA A 46 3.00 24.01 4.01
N LEU A 47 4.18 23.72 3.46
CA LEU A 47 4.68 22.34 3.30
C LEU A 47 5.04 21.68 4.64
N GLU A 48 5.62 22.46 5.58
CA GLU A 48 5.90 21.97 6.93
C GLU A 48 4.59 21.62 7.67
N ASP A 49 3.60 22.51 7.64
CA ASP A 49 2.26 22.30 8.24
C ASP A 49 1.55 21.10 7.60
N LEU A 50 1.70 20.93 6.28
CA LEU A 50 1.12 19.82 5.55
C LEU A 50 1.77 18.48 5.89
N ASN A 51 3.08 18.44 6.08
CA ASN A 51 3.79 17.25 6.54
C ASN A 51 3.39 16.87 7.99
N GLU A 52 3.17 17.86 8.85
CA GLU A 52 2.63 17.63 10.18
C GLU A 52 1.21 17.07 10.12
N ALA A 53 0.34 17.61 9.27
CA ALA A 53 -1.01 17.10 9.06
C ALA A 53 -1.02 15.64 8.56
N PHE A 54 -0.10 15.24 7.69
CA PHE A 54 0.07 13.84 7.28
C PHE A 54 0.51 12.95 8.44
N THR A 55 1.39 13.43 9.30
CA THR A 55 1.86 12.69 10.49
C THR A 55 0.72 12.45 11.47
N LEU A 56 -0.10 13.47 11.73
CA LEU A 56 -1.27 13.36 12.60
C LEU A 56 -2.34 12.44 11.99
N LEU A 57 -2.62 12.57 10.70
CA LEU A 57 -3.56 11.70 10.00
C LEU A 57 -3.14 10.24 10.10
N ARG A 58 -1.83 9.96 9.95
CA ARG A 58 -1.29 8.62 10.12
C ARG A 58 -1.49 8.09 11.54
N ALA A 59 -1.24 8.92 12.56
CA ALA A 59 -1.46 8.51 13.95
C ALA A 59 -2.93 8.12 14.18
N VAL A 60 -3.88 8.83 13.58
CA VAL A 60 -5.31 8.52 13.63
C VAL A 60 -5.61 7.21 12.87
N GLU A 61 -5.03 7.00 11.70
CA GLU A 61 -5.17 5.75 10.93
C GLU A 61 -4.67 4.54 11.74
N VAL A 62 -3.47 4.65 12.33
CA VAL A 62 -2.90 3.59 13.19
C VAL A 62 -3.77 3.33 14.43
N ALA A 63 -4.30 4.37 15.06
CA ALA A 63 -5.18 4.22 16.22
C ALA A 63 -6.53 3.59 15.84
N ALA A 64 -7.03 3.86 14.65
CA ALA A 64 -8.31 3.36 14.16
C ALA A 64 -8.23 1.95 13.55
N PHE A 65 -7.15 1.63 12.84
CA PHE A 65 -7.02 0.40 12.03
C PHE A 65 -5.91 -0.54 12.53
N GLY A 66 -5.06 -0.09 13.45
CA GLY A 66 -3.83 -0.78 13.84
C GLY A 66 -2.69 -0.55 12.84
N LEU A 67 -1.54 -1.13 13.12
CA LEU A 67 -0.41 -1.17 12.19
C LEU A 67 -0.76 -2.11 11.02
N ILE A 68 -0.56 -1.62 9.80
CA ILE A 68 -0.81 -2.41 8.59
C ILE A 68 0.49 -3.09 8.22
N GLU A 69 0.49 -4.42 8.30
CA GLU A 69 1.59 -5.24 7.83
C GLU A 69 1.48 -5.47 6.33
N VAL A 70 2.56 -5.27 5.61
CA VAL A 70 2.65 -5.48 4.16
C VAL A 70 3.81 -6.40 3.86
N LEU A 71 3.55 -7.51 3.15
CA LEU A 71 4.58 -8.38 2.61
C LEU A 71 4.79 -8.07 1.13
N VAL A 72 5.99 -7.66 0.75
CA VAL A 72 6.39 -7.47 -0.64
C VAL A 72 7.17 -8.69 -1.10
N VAL A 73 6.63 -9.41 -2.09
CA VAL A 73 7.21 -10.65 -2.64
C VAL A 73 7.61 -10.40 -4.08
N ASP A 74 8.91 -10.44 -4.36
CA ASP A 74 9.50 -10.22 -5.69
C ASP A 74 10.82 -11.02 -5.77
N ASP A 75 11.10 -11.70 -6.89
CA ASP A 75 12.36 -12.44 -7.09
C ASP A 75 13.58 -11.52 -7.21
N ASP A 76 13.38 -10.26 -7.59
CA ASP A 76 14.38 -9.22 -7.41
C ASP A 76 14.35 -8.70 -5.96
N GLU A 77 15.20 -9.31 -5.12
CA GLU A 77 15.32 -8.94 -3.69
C GLU A 77 15.65 -7.46 -3.47
N ARG A 78 16.35 -6.81 -4.42
CA ARG A 78 16.68 -5.38 -4.33
C ARG A 78 15.43 -4.53 -4.56
N LEU A 79 14.63 -4.91 -5.54
CA LEU A 79 13.37 -4.23 -5.84
C LEU A 79 12.37 -4.44 -4.70
N ALA A 80 12.25 -5.66 -4.19
CA ALA A 80 11.42 -5.98 -3.03
C ALA A 80 11.78 -5.10 -1.82
N GLU A 81 13.08 -5.02 -1.48
CA GLU A 81 13.54 -4.22 -0.33
C GLU A 81 13.37 -2.70 -0.57
N LEU A 82 13.61 -2.22 -1.80
CA LEU A 82 13.39 -0.82 -2.14
C LEU A 82 11.92 -0.45 -1.96
N THR A 83 11.01 -1.29 -2.45
CA THR A 83 9.56 -1.13 -2.32
C THR A 83 9.13 -1.17 -0.84
N ALA A 84 9.58 -2.17 -0.08
CA ALA A 84 9.29 -2.27 1.35
C ALA A 84 9.80 -1.06 2.14
N ARG A 85 10.99 -0.56 1.80
CA ARG A 85 11.55 0.68 2.39
C ARG A 85 10.70 1.90 2.08
N GLY A 86 10.21 2.03 0.84
CA GLY A 86 9.27 3.09 0.44
C GLY A 86 7.98 3.03 1.25
N LEU A 87 7.41 1.83 1.40
CA LEU A 87 6.21 1.59 2.20
C LEU A 87 6.43 1.91 3.68
N ARG A 88 7.58 1.53 4.27
CA ARG A 88 7.93 1.90 5.66
C ARG A 88 7.99 3.43 5.84
N ARG A 89 8.55 4.17 4.87
CA ARG A 89 8.53 5.64 4.90
C ARG A 89 7.13 6.22 4.77
N SER A 90 6.25 5.52 4.07
CA SER A 90 4.82 5.88 3.93
C SER A 90 3.96 5.42 5.10
N GLY A 91 4.56 4.70 6.07
CA GLY A 91 3.91 4.38 7.33
C GLY A 91 3.36 3.00 7.51
N TYR A 92 3.73 2.09 6.66
CA TYR A 92 3.36 0.68 6.78
C TYR A 92 4.46 -0.11 7.52
N GLU A 93 4.11 -1.22 8.14
CA GLU A 93 5.08 -2.22 8.56
C GLU A 93 5.31 -3.15 7.36
N ALA A 94 6.36 -2.89 6.58
CA ALA A 94 6.62 -3.62 5.35
C ALA A 94 7.86 -4.51 5.47
N GLU A 95 7.70 -5.77 5.10
CA GLU A 95 8.76 -6.76 4.94
C GLU A 95 8.94 -7.10 3.46
N SER A 96 10.16 -7.44 3.05
CA SER A 96 10.48 -7.94 1.71
C SER A 96 10.84 -9.42 1.76
N ALA A 97 10.47 -10.16 0.72
CA ALA A 97 10.83 -11.57 0.56
C ALA A 97 11.04 -11.92 -0.92
N GLY A 98 12.02 -12.78 -1.22
CA GLY A 98 12.24 -13.32 -2.57
C GLY A 98 11.29 -14.44 -2.97
N ALA A 99 10.49 -14.95 -2.02
CA ALA A 99 9.49 -15.98 -2.23
C ALA A 99 8.35 -15.84 -1.22
N LEU A 100 7.18 -16.38 -1.56
CA LEU A 100 6.04 -16.37 -0.64
C LEU A 100 6.34 -17.22 0.60
N ARG A 101 6.20 -16.62 1.79
CA ARG A 101 6.25 -17.29 3.09
C ARG A 101 4.85 -17.52 3.66
N GLU A 102 4.76 -18.17 4.80
CA GLU A 102 3.50 -18.21 5.56
C GLU A 102 2.98 -16.81 5.85
N LEU A 103 1.72 -16.57 5.52
CA LEU A 103 1.08 -15.26 5.65
C LEU A 103 0.53 -15.07 7.07
N ARG A 104 0.71 -13.86 7.60
CA ARG A 104 0.11 -13.46 8.87
C ARG A 104 -1.36 -13.07 8.68
N PRO A 105 -2.20 -13.18 9.72
CA PRO A 105 -3.57 -12.69 9.66
C PRO A 105 -3.62 -11.19 9.32
N ASN A 106 -4.47 -10.81 8.37
CA ASN A 106 -4.66 -9.43 7.92
C ASN A 106 -3.45 -8.75 7.24
N GLU A 107 -2.42 -9.52 6.90
CA GLU A 107 -1.28 -9.01 6.14
C GLU A 107 -1.68 -8.71 4.69
N VAL A 108 -1.34 -7.53 4.20
CA VAL A 108 -1.52 -7.17 2.79
C VAL A 108 -0.34 -7.71 2.00
N VAL A 109 -0.61 -8.47 0.94
CA VAL A 109 0.44 -9.04 0.10
C VAL A 109 0.55 -8.26 -1.20
N VAL A 110 1.75 -7.75 -1.48
CA VAL A 110 2.16 -7.23 -2.79
C VAL A 110 2.99 -8.31 -3.45
N PHE A 111 2.52 -8.84 -4.57
CA PHE A 111 3.06 -10.08 -5.15
C PHE A 111 3.46 -9.91 -6.59
N ASP A 112 4.73 -10.22 -6.92
CA ASP A 112 5.15 -10.31 -8.32
C ASP A 112 4.56 -11.55 -8.98
N LEU A 113 3.81 -11.32 -10.06
CA LEU A 113 3.12 -12.36 -10.80
C LEU A 113 4.08 -13.39 -11.43
N SER A 114 5.33 -13.03 -11.71
CA SER A 114 6.37 -13.95 -12.24
C SER A 114 6.56 -15.19 -11.35
N LEU A 115 6.39 -15.03 -10.04
CA LEU A 115 6.54 -16.10 -9.06
C LEU A 115 5.36 -17.08 -8.99
N ALA A 116 4.23 -16.75 -9.63
CA ALA A 116 3.00 -17.55 -9.51
C ALA A 116 3.16 -18.99 -10.05
N SER A 117 4.05 -19.21 -11.01
CA SER A 117 4.31 -20.54 -11.56
C SER A 117 5.06 -21.49 -10.60
N GLY A 118 5.78 -20.93 -9.63
CA GLY A 118 6.53 -21.67 -8.62
C GLY A 118 5.74 -22.00 -7.35
N LEU A 119 4.49 -21.53 -7.25
CA LEU A 119 3.66 -21.78 -6.07
C LEU A 119 3.08 -23.19 -6.09
N ASP A 120 3.21 -23.91 -4.98
CA ASP A 120 2.42 -25.10 -4.71
C ASP A 120 0.95 -24.77 -4.43
N GLU A 121 0.10 -25.80 -4.34
CA GLU A 121 -1.34 -25.60 -4.15
C GLU A 121 -1.69 -24.91 -2.82
N SER A 122 -0.95 -25.20 -1.75
CA SER A 122 -1.15 -24.61 -0.43
C SER A 122 -0.81 -23.11 -0.44
N ALA A 123 0.36 -22.77 -0.98
CA ALA A 123 0.81 -21.37 -1.13
C ALA A 123 -0.14 -20.58 -2.04
N ARG A 124 -0.59 -21.19 -3.15
CA ARG A 124 -1.55 -20.57 -4.06
C ARG A 124 -2.89 -20.30 -3.38
N SER A 125 -3.40 -21.27 -2.60
CA SER A 125 -4.64 -21.10 -1.86
C SER A 125 -4.54 -20.01 -0.80
N ALA A 126 -3.42 -19.95 -0.05
CA ALA A 126 -3.17 -18.91 0.95
C ALA A 126 -3.07 -17.52 0.29
N LEU A 127 -2.33 -17.42 -0.83
CA LEU A 127 -2.21 -16.17 -1.58
C LEU A 127 -3.57 -15.70 -2.11
N THR A 128 -4.37 -16.61 -2.69
CA THR A 128 -5.71 -16.30 -3.20
C THR A 128 -6.63 -15.81 -2.07
N ALA A 129 -6.58 -16.46 -0.92
CA ALA A 129 -7.36 -16.05 0.26
C ALA A 129 -6.95 -14.66 0.78
N SER A 130 -5.67 -14.28 0.63
CA SER A 130 -5.19 -12.96 1.02
C SER A 130 -5.64 -11.84 0.08
N ARG A 131 -6.15 -12.15 -1.13
CA ARG A 131 -6.53 -11.19 -2.17
C ARG A 131 -5.39 -10.22 -2.49
N PRO A 132 -4.27 -10.70 -3.05
CA PRO A 132 -3.05 -9.93 -3.17
C PRO A 132 -3.22 -8.71 -4.10
N ILE A 133 -2.36 -7.72 -3.93
CA ILE A 133 -2.09 -6.72 -4.95
C ILE A 133 -1.02 -7.33 -5.87
N VAL A 134 -1.38 -7.60 -7.11
CA VAL A 134 -0.48 -8.18 -8.09
C VAL A 134 0.31 -7.09 -8.80
N VAL A 135 1.63 -7.27 -8.85
CA VAL A 135 2.54 -6.42 -9.62
C VAL A 135 3.16 -7.27 -10.73
N THR A 136 3.30 -6.75 -11.94
CA THR A 136 3.84 -7.52 -13.07
C THR A 136 4.48 -6.64 -14.14
N GLY A 137 5.53 -7.14 -14.79
CA GLY A 137 6.08 -6.53 -16.01
C GLY A 137 5.32 -6.91 -17.28
N ALA A 138 4.39 -7.88 -17.20
CA ALA A 138 3.64 -8.38 -18.35
C ALA A 138 2.24 -7.79 -18.42
N THR A 139 1.80 -7.40 -19.61
CA THR A 139 0.47 -6.79 -19.86
C THR A 139 -0.43 -7.67 -20.74
N ASP A 140 0.02 -8.90 -21.02
CA ASP A 140 -0.72 -9.83 -21.87
C ASP A 140 -1.99 -10.38 -21.18
N PRO A 141 -2.98 -10.86 -21.97
CA PRO A 141 -4.24 -11.37 -21.41
C PRO A 141 -4.07 -12.56 -20.47
N GLY A 142 -3.00 -13.37 -20.65
CA GLY A 142 -2.72 -14.52 -19.80
C GLY A 142 -2.32 -14.10 -18.40
N SER A 143 -1.48 -13.08 -18.28
CA SER A 143 -1.08 -12.49 -17.00
C SER A 143 -2.27 -11.89 -16.24
N ARG A 144 -3.18 -11.21 -16.94
CA ARG A 144 -4.40 -10.68 -16.34
C ARG A 144 -5.33 -11.80 -15.84
N ALA A 145 -5.54 -12.83 -16.65
CA ALA A 145 -6.34 -14.00 -16.26
C ALA A 145 -5.72 -14.76 -15.08
N LEU A 146 -4.38 -14.77 -14.95
CA LEU A 146 -3.70 -15.37 -13.80
C LEU A 146 -3.94 -14.55 -12.52
N ALA A 147 -3.85 -13.23 -12.58
CA ALA A 147 -4.16 -12.35 -11.46
C ALA A 147 -5.62 -12.51 -11.00
N GLU A 148 -6.56 -12.64 -11.93
CA GLU A 148 -7.98 -12.90 -11.61
C GLU A 148 -8.15 -14.25 -10.88
N ARG A 149 -7.44 -15.31 -11.31
CA ARG A 149 -7.45 -16.62 -10.62
C ARG A 149 -6.87 -16.56 -9.22
N LEU A 150 -5.96 -15.64 -8.95
CA LEU A 150 -5.43 -15.35 -7.62
C LEU A 150 -6.34 -14.44 -6.80
N ALA A 151 -7.53 -14.11 -7.31
CA ALA A 151 -8.46 -13.16 -6.70
C ALA A 151 -7.81 -11.81 -6.33
N ALA A 152 -6.86 -11.36 -7.17
CA ALA A 152 -6.13 -10.13 -6.93
C ALA A 152 -7.08 -8.96 -6.67
N SER A 153 -6.83 -8.21 -5.61
CA SER A 153 -7.61 -7.00 -5.27
C SER A 153 -7.24 -5.83 -6.18
N ASP A 154 -6.01 -5.84 -6.69
CA ASP A 154 -5.53 -4.84 -7.65
C ASP A 154 -4.46 -5.44 -8.57
N TYR A 155 -4.25 -4.81 -9.74
CA TYR A 155 -3.30 -5.23 -10.76
C TYR A 155 -2.49 -4.04 -11.24
N LEU A 156 -1.20 -3.99 -10.89
CA LEU A 156 -0.28 -2.91 -11.21
C LEU A 156 0.78 -3.39 -12.20
N VAL A 157 1.10 -2.54 -13.16
CA VAL A 157 2.11 -2.83 -14.19
C VAL A 157 3.42 -2.11 -13.88
N LYS A 158 4.54 -2.84 -13.86
CA LYS A 158 5.88 -2.27 -13.67
C LYS A 158 6.27 -1.35 -14.85
N PRO A 159 6.88 -0.18 -14.60
CA PRO A 159 7.29 0.34 -13.30
C PRO A 159 6.09 0.87 -12.49
N VAL A 160 6.06 0.59 -11.18
CA VAL A 160 5.01 1.03 -10.28
C VAL A 160 5.53 2.19 -9.43
N GLU A 161 4.83 3.31 -9.47
CA GLU A 161 5.10 4.42 -8.57
C GLU A 161 4.63 4.08 -7.14
N LEU A 162 5.37 4.58 -6.14
CA LEU A 162 5.06 4.28 -4.74
C LEU A 162 3.66 4.76 -4.34
N GLU A 163 3.23 5.89 -4.89
CA GLU A 163 1.91 6.49 -4.67
C GLU A 163 0.78 5.57 -5.16
N ASP A 164 0.95 4.94 -6.32
CA ASP A 164 -0.03 4.01 -6.89
C ASP A 164 -0.14 2.74 -6.05
N LEU A 165 1.00 2.22 -5.58
CA LEU A 165 1.04 1.06 -4.69
C LEU A 165 0.37 1.37 -3.35
N VAL A 166 0.67 2.53 -2.77
CA VAL A 166 0.03 3.00 -1.53
C VAL A 166 -1.48 3.17 -1.72
N ALA A 167 -1.93 3.68 -2.87
CA ALA A 167 -3.35 3.79 -3.20
C ALA A 167 -4.02 2.41 -3.30
N ALA A 168 -3.35 1.43 -3.92
CA ALA A 168 -3.83 0.04 -4.03
C ALA A 168 -3.95 -0.62 -2.65
N ILE A 169 -2.94 -0.49 -1.78
CA ILE A 169 -2.98 -1.00 -0.40
C ILE A 169 -4.19 -0.44 0.35
N ARG A 170 -4.46 0.86 0.21
CA ARG A 170 -5.61 1.50 0.87
C ARG A 170 -6.94 1.00 0.34
N ARG A 171 -7.07 0.80 -0.98
CA ARG A 171 -8.29 0.21 -1.56
C ARG A 171 -8.54 -1.17 -0.99
N ARG A 172 -7.49 -2.00 -0.96
CA ARG A 172 -7.57 -3.37 -0.42
C ARG A 172 -8.03 -3.40 1.05
N MET A 173 -7.63 -2.42 1.84
CA MET A 173 -8.01 -2.33 3.26
C MET A 173 -9.41 -1.79 3.51
N ALA A 174 -9.99 -1.09 2.56
CA ALA A 174 -11.33 -0.53 2.66
C ALA A 174 -12.44 -1.55 2.30
N GLU A 175 -12.07 -2.73 1.80
CA GLU A 175 -12.95 -3.85 1.44
C GLU A 175 -13.24 -4.78 2.62
#